data_989775b857aa854316a9b88059d421f9
#
_entry.id   989775b857aa854316a9b88059d421f9
#
_cell.length_a   1.000
_cell.length_b   1.000
_cell.length_c   1.000
_cell.angle_alpha   90.00
_cell.angle_beta   90.00
_cell.angle_gamma   90.00
#
_symmetry.space_group_name_H-M   'P 1'
#
loop_
_entity.id
_entity.type
_entity.pdbx_description
1 polymer ?
#
loop_
_entity_poly.entity_id
_entity_poly.type
_entity_poly.pdbx_seq_one_letter_code
_entity_poly.pdbx_strand_id
1 'polypeptide(L)'
;TLNEVVNGVVGYPNAAITCYPCGSGNDFIKYFGKAEDFLNLKALSSGKEKVIDLVKFNDSYVANIFNIGFDADVCERMIRYKRLPLISGKGAYILGVIVSFFKKLTHHLRITKDGEEIFNGEGMLCAMANAICYGGGFYCAPHASVTDGLLDIVVVRKLSRMKFLKFIKIYKNGEHLDKEELKEYIIYHQGKAVTTESSEPINCCFDGDIAKAQKFEIEIIPQALRFVVPEKL
;
A
#
# COMPACT_ATOMS: atom_id res chain seq x y z
N THR A 1 -2.75 -3.67 13.33
CA THR A 1 -3.88 -3.15 14.14
C THR A 1 -5.01 -2.55 13.27
N LEU A 2 -4.76 -1.60 12.36
CA LEU A 2 -5.85 -1.08 11.50
C LEU A 2 -6.48 -2.20 10.68
N ASN A 3 -5.68 -3.02 10.02
CA ASN A 3 -6.14 -4.14 9.20
C ASN A 3 -7.01 -5.13 10.01
N GLU A 4 -6.59 -5.49 11.21
CA GLU A 4 -7.34 -6.40 12.10
C GLU A 4 -8.69 -5.80 12.50
N VAL A 5 -8.74 -4.49 12.81
CA VAL A 5 -10.00 -3.79 13.15
C VAL A 5 -10.92 -3.73 11.92
N VAL A 6 -10.39 -3.38 10.74
CA VAL A 6 -11.15 -3.36 9.47
C VAL A 6 -11.80 -4.72 9.23
N ASN A 7 -11.02 -5.81 9.29
CA ASN A 7 -11.52 -7.16 9.07
C ASN A 7 -12.51 -7.64 10.16
N GLY A 8 -12.44 -7.05 11.37
CA GLY A 8 -13.39 -7.34 12.43
C GLY A 8 -14.72 -6.58 12.33
N VAL A 9 -14.77 -5.48 11.56
CA VAL A 9 -15.98 -4.62 11.50
C VAL A 9 -16.67 -4.63 10.13
N VAL A 10 -16.01 -5.11 9.09
CA VAL A 10 -16.65 -5.30 7.77
C VAL A 10 -17.87 -6.20 7.91
N GLY A 11 -18.99 -5.80 7.31
CA GLY A 11 -20.27 -6.50 7.44
C GLY A 11 -21.17 -5.98 8.59
N TYR A 12 -20.67 -5.08 9.42
CA TYR A 12 -21.47 -4.40 10.46
C TYR A 12 -21.81 -2.97 10.00
N PRO A 13 -22.97 -2.74 9.38
CA PRO A 13 -23.29 -1.47 8.70
C PRO A 13 -23.40 -0.26 9.63
N ASN A 14 -23.58 -0.51 10.93
CA ASN A 14 -23.68 0.53 11.94
C ASN A 14 -22.35 0.78 12.69
N ALA A 15 -21.30 0.05 12.36
CA ALA A 15 -19.98 0.26 12.94
C ALA A 15 -19.21 1.30 12.13
N ALA A 16 -18.62 2.25 12.83
CA ALA A 16 -17.66 3.20 12.27
C ALA A 16 -16.34 3.09 13.05
N ILE A 17 -15.21 3.24 12.37
CA ILE A 17 -13.91 3.19 13.02
C ILE A 17 -13.14 4.49 12.77
N THR A 18 -12.14 4.73 13.60
CA THR A 18 -11.14 5.77 13.38
C THR A 18 -9.78 5.28 13.86
N CYS A 19 -8.72 6.05 13.58
CA CYS A 19 -7.37 5.74 14.03
C CYS A 19 -6.90 6.77 15.05
N TYR A 20 -6.35 6.30 16.16
CA TYR A 20 -5.50 7.11 17.03
C TYR A 20 -4.03 6.77 16.70
N PRO A 21 -3.19 7.74 16.29
CA PRO A 21 -1.89 7.47 15.68
C PRO A 21 -0.81 7.11 16.70
N CYS A 22 -0.80 5.86 17.16
CA CYS A 22 0.22 5.30 18.05
C CYS A 22 1.35 4.57 17.31
N GLY A 23 1.21 4.35 16.00
CA GLY A 23 2.17 3.63 15.18
C GLY A 23 3.33 4.51 14.69
N SER A 24 4.36 3.87 14.13
CA SER A 24 5.51 4.57 13.55
C SER A 24 5.26 5.11 12.14
N GLY A 25 4.31 4.55 11.40
CA GLY A 25 3.99 4.94 10.02
C GLY A 25 2.74 5.82 9.93
N ASN A 26 1.63 5.33 10.47
CA ASN A 26 0.31 5.96 10.44
C ASN A 26 -0.09 6.42 9.03
N ASP A 27 0.21 5.59 8.01
CA ASP A 27 0.18 6.01 6.61
C ASP A 27 -1.25 6.24 6.11
N PHE A 28 -2.21 5.40 6.51
CA PHE A 28 -3.59 5.51 6.03
C PHE A 28 -4.23 6.88 6.38
N ILE A 29 -4.04 7.37 7.60
CA ILE A 29 -4.63 8.65 8.01
C ILE A 29 -4.05 9.86 7.28
N LYS A 30 -2.88 9.74 6.65
CA LYS A 30 -2.27 10.81 5.84
C LYS A 30 -3.12 11.19 4.63
N TYR A 31 -4.01 10.30 4.19
CA TYR A 31 -5.01 10.62 3.17
C TYR A 31 -5.99 11.70 3.65
N PHE A 32 -6.35 11.69 4.92
CA PHE A 32 -7.36 12.59 5.49
C PHE A 32 -6.76 13.86 6.11
N GLY A 33 -5.50 13.82 6.52
CA GLY A 33 -4.84 14.95 7.17
C GLY A 33 -3.53 14.59 7.85
N LYS A 34 -3.12 15.41 8.80
CA LYS A 34 -1.91 15.18 9.57
C LYS A 34 -2.19 14.25 10.76
N ALA A 35 -1.16 13.54 11.23
CA ALA A 35 -1.29 12.67 12.40
C ALA A 35 -1.75 13.44 13.66
N GLU A 36 -1.31 14.70 13.79
CA GLU A 36 -1.66 15.58 14.90
C GLU A 36 -3.17 15.83 14.98
N ASP A 37 -3.88 15.91 13.84
CA ASP A 37 -5.32 16.11 13.78
C ASP A 37 -6.08 14.96 14.46
N PHE A 38 -5.52 13.75 14.39
CA PHE A 38 -6.08 12.52 14.97
C PHE A 38 -5.70 12.28 16.44
N LEU A 39 -4.86 13.11 17.05
CA LEU A 39 -4.52 13.02 18.48
C LEU A 39 -5.57 13.67 19.39
N ASN A 40 -6.46 14.48 18.83
CA ASN A 40 -7.50 15.15 19.59
C ASN A 40 -8.76 14.27 19.72
N LEU A 41 -8.91 13.58 20.83
CA LEU A 41 -10.04 12.68 21.10
C LEU A 41 -11.41 13.37 21.02
N LYS A 42 -11.48 14.67 21.39
CA LYS A 42 -12.72 15.44 21.28
C LYS A 42 -13.09 15.68 19.82
N ALA A 43 -12.11 16.05 18.98
CA ALA A 43 -12.30 16.21 17.54
C ALA A 43 -12.65 14.89 16.84
N LEU A 44 -12.14 13.76 17.34
CA LEU A 44 -12.51 12.43 16.86
C LEU A 44 -13.93 12.05 17.26
N SER A 45 -14.35 12.34 18.51
CA SER A 45 -15.71 12.01 18.98
C SER A 45 -16.80 12.82 18.30
N SER A 46 -16.49 14.02 17.80
CA SER A 46 -17.38 14.89 17.01
C SER A 46 -17.07 14.83 15.49
N GLY A 47 -16.21 13.91 15.09
CA GLY A 47 -15.75 13.79 13.70
C GLY A 47 -16.86 13.40 12.73
N LYS A 48 -16.59 13.62 11.44
CA LYS A 48 -17.52 13.28 10.36
C LYS A 48 -17.24 11.89 9.82
N GLU A 49 -18.28 11.08 9.67
CA GLU A 49 -18.19 9.80 9.00
C GLU A 49 -17.99 10.00 7.49
N LYS A 50 -17.06 9.26 6.93
CA LYS A 50 -16.89 9.05 5.49
C LYS A 50 -17.07 7.57 5.20
N VAL A 51 -17.87 7.27 4.22
CA VAL A 51 -17.97 5.91 3.68
C VAL A 51 -16.85 5.75 2.67
N ILE A 52 -16.02 4.75 2.89
CA ILE A 52 -14.80 4.50 2.09
C ILE A 52 -14.83 3.11 1.47
N ASP A 53 -14.08 2.97 0.41
CA ASP A 53 -13.85 1.71 -0.27
C ASP A 53 -12.79 0.88 0.46
N LEU A 54 -12.79 -0.41 0.20
CA LEU A 54 -11.75 -1.34 0.69
C LEU A 54 -11.24 -2.21 -0.45
N VAL A 55 -9.98 -2.55 -0.40
CA VAL A 55 -9.41 -3.58 -1.28
C VAL A 55 -9.74 -4.94 -0.69
N LYS A 56 -10.18 -5.89 -1.50
CA LYS A 56 -10.38 -7.27 -1.10
C LYS A 56 -9.31 -8.16 -1.71
N PHE A 57 -8.74 -9.00 -0.87
CA PHE A 57 -7.79 -10.04 -1.24
C PHE A 57 -8.14 -11.32 -0.48
N ASN A 58 -8.56 -12.36 -1.19
CA ASN A 58 -9.12 -13.59 -0.59
C ASN A 58 -10.30 -13.23 0.36
N ASP A 59 -10.22 -13.68 1.61
CA ASP A 59 -11.21 -13.39 2.66
C ASP A 59 -10.84 -12.16 3.49
N SER A 60 -9.80 -11.41 3.11
CA SER A 60 -9.29 -10.25 3.85
C SER A 60 -9.62 -8.95 3.16
N TYR A 61 -9.85 -7.91 3.97
CA TYR A 61 -10.04 -6.53 3.52
C TYR A 61 -8.84 -5.69 3.90
N VAL A 62 -8.44 -4.80 3.01
CA VAL A 62 -7.27 -3.93 3.11
C VAL A 62 -7.73 -2.48 2.94
N ALA A 63 -7.46 -1.63 3.91
CA ALA A 63 -7.91 -0.24 3.85
C ALA A 63 -7.00 0.63 3.00
N ASN A 64 -5.71 0.33 3.00
CA ASN A 64 -4.70 1.20 2.42
C ASN A 64 -4.18 0.64 1.10
N ILE A 65 -3.20 -0.25 1.11
CA ILE A 65 -2.50 -0.70 -0.10
C ILE A 65 -2.17 -2.18 -0.03
N PHE A 66 -2.44 -2.88 -1.13
CA PHE A 66 -1.90 -4.20 -1.43
C PHE A 66 -0.72 -4.04 -2.38
N ASN A 67 0.41 -4.68 -2.10
CA ASN A 67 1.57 -4.62 -2.98
C ASN A 67 2.32 -5.95 -3.08
N ILE A 68 3.07 -6.13 -4.17
CA ILE A 68 3.93 -7.28 -4.45
C ILE A 68 5.31 -6.82 -4.91
N GLY A 69 6.28 -7.70 -4.80
CA GLY A 69 7.65 -7.49 -5.27
C GLY A 69 8.54 -6.84 -4.20
N PHE A 70 9.38 -5.90 -4.61
CA PHE A 70 10.43 -5.32 -3.76
C PHE A 70 9.93 -4.82 -2.40
N ASP A 71 8.81 -4.10 -2.39
CA ASP A 71 8.28 -3.51 -1.16
C ASP A 71 7.74 -4.58 -0.20
N ALA A 72 7.08 -5.61 -0.74
CA ALA A 72 6.62 -6.75 0.05
C ALA A 72 7.81 -7.53 0.65
N ASP A 73 8.89 -7.66 -0.10
CA ASP A 73 10.14 -8.27 0.37
C ASP A 73 10.80 -7.44 1.48
N VAL A 74 10.78 -6.12 1.37
CA VAL A 74 11.24 -5.21 2.45
C VAL A 74 10.39 -5.39 3.70
N CYS A 75 9.06 -5.46 3.54
CA CYS A 75 8.13 -5.63 4.65
C CYS A 75 8.34 -6.98 5.35
N GLU A 76 8.48 -8.08 4.60
CA GLU A 76 8.80 -9.42 5.16
C GLU A 76 10.08 -9.38 6.00
N ARG A 77 11.16 -8.79 5.44
CA ARG A 77 12.44 -8.66 6.17
C ARG A 77 12.33 -7.77 7.38
N MET A 78 11.62 -6.66 7.29
CA MET A 78 11.37 -5.77 8.42
C MET A 78 10.69 -6.51 9.57
N ILE A 79 9.63 -7.28 9.30
CA ILE A 79 8.93 -8.08 10.32
C ILE A 79 9.88 -9.08 10.98
N ARG A 80 10.73 -9.72 10.19
CA ARG A 80 11.74 -10.67 10.67
C ARG A 80 12.79 -9.98 11.54
N TYR A 81 13.30 -8.81 11.12
CA TYR A 81 14.37 -8.10 11.82
C TYR A 81 13.86 -7.37 13.09
N LYS A 82 12.59 -6.99 13.16
CA LYS A 82 11.99 -6.49 14.41
C LYS A 82 12.05 -7.48 15.58
N ARG A 83 12.22 -8.75 15.31
CA ARG A 83 12.36 -9.80 16.34
C ARG A 83 13.79 -9.90 16.88
N LEU A 84 14.75 -9.23 16.26
CA LEU A 84 16.15 -9.24 16.72
C LEU A 84 16.34 -8.28 17.90
N PRO A 85 17.10 -8.68 18.93
CA PRO A 85 17.41 -7.81 20.06
C PRO A 85 18.15 -6.56 19.58
N LEU A 86 17.94 -5.43 20.25
CA LEU A 86 18.59 -4.15 20.00
C LEU A 86 18.26 -3.45 18.67
N ILE A 87 17.36 -3.99 17.83
CA ILE A 87 16.95 -3.36 16.60
C ILE A 87 15.61 -2.66 16.81
N SER A 88 15.59 -1.32 16.62
CA SER A 88 14.35 -0.54 16.62
C SER A 88 13.50 -0.81 15.37
N GLY A 89 12.22 -0.48 15.39
CA GLY A 89 11.35 -0.62 14.22
C GLY A 89 11.87 0.13 12.98
N LYS A 90 12.44 1.33 13.16
CA LYS A 90 13.09 2.09 12.09
C LYS A 90 14.39 1.41 11.60
N GLY A 91 15.20 0.88 12.51
CA GLY A 91 16.39 0.14 12.17
C GLY A 91 16.11 -1.14 11.39
N ALA A 92 15.07 -1.89 11.78
CA ALA A 92 14.61 -3.08 11.07
C ALA A 92 14.15 -2.76 9.64
N TYR A 93 13.44 -1.65 9.45
CA TYR A 93 13.02 -1.18 8.13
C TYR A 93 14.24 -0.84 7.24
N ILE A 94 15.18 -0.03 7.73
CA ILE A 94 16.39 0.36 6.99
C ILE A 94 17.21 -0.89 6.61
N LEU A 95 17.38 -1.81 7.54
CA LEU A 95 18.08 -3.06 7.27
C LEU A 95 17.36 -3.90 6.22
N GLY A 96 16.03 -3.96 6.29
CA GLY A 96 15.18 -4.62 5.29
C GLY A 96 15.40 -4.04 3.89
N VAL A 97 15.41 -2.73 3.75
CA VAL A 97 15.67 -2.02 2.47
C VAL A 97 17.08 -2.35 1.96
N ILE A 98 18.10 -2.21 2.80
CA ILE A 98 19.49 -2.47 2.41
C ILE A 98 19.64 -3.91 1.92
N VAL A 99 19.17 -4.88 2.69
CA VAL A 99 19.29 -6.29 2.30
C VAL A 99 18.51 -6.59 1.04
N SER A 100 17.30 -6.06 0.89
CA SER A 100 16.49 -6.23 -0.34
C SER A 100 17.19 -5.61 -1.54
N PHE A 101 17.82 -4.47 -1.39
CA PHE A 101 18.55 -3.79 -2.46
C PHE A 101 19.71 -4.65 -3.04
N PHE A 102 20.38 -5.46 -2.21
CA PHE A 102 21.45 -6.36 -2.67
C PHE A 102 20.96 -7.74 -3.13
N LYS A 103 19.66 -8.04 -2.94
CA LYS A 103 19.03 -9.29 -3.40
C LYS A 103 18.42 -9.13 -4.80
N LYS A 104 17.57 -10.08 -5.21
CA LYS A 104 16.79 -10.02 -6.45
C LYS A 104 15.79 -8.88 -6.34
N LEU A 105 15.86 -7.92 -7.28
CA LEU A 105 15.01 -6.73 -7.28
C LEU A 105 13.75 -6.89 -8.12
N THR A 106 13.67 -7.91 -8.97
CA THR A 106 12.60 -8.07 -9.96
C THR A 106 12.04 -9.47 -9.97
N HIS A 107 10.78 -9.58 -10.35
CA HIS A 107 10.08 -10.83 -10.62
C HIS A 107 9.45 -10.76 -12.02
N HIS A 108 9.30 -11.89 -12.67
CA HIS A 108 8.50 -11.95 -13.89
C HIS A 108 7.02 -11.90 -13.47
N LEU A 109 6.36 -10.81 -13.84
CA LEU A 109 4.97 -10.52 -13.47
C LEU A 109 4.11 -10.42 -14.73
N ARG A 110 2.95 -11.03 -14.68
CA ARG A 110 1.85 -10.79 -15.58
C ARG A 110 0.72 -10.13 -14.81
N ILE A 111 0.29 -8.95 -15.26
CA ILE A 111 -0.71 -8.14 -14.56
C ILE A 111 -1.86 -7.86 -15.53
N THR A 112 -3.05 -8.23 -15.08
CA THR A 112 -4.30 -8.05 -15.81
C THR A 112 -5.21 -7.14 -15.00
N LYS A 113 -5.74 -6.09 -15.61
CA LYS A 113 -6.68 -5.14 -15.04
C LYS A 113 -8.04 -5.29 -15.74
N ASP A 114 -9.11 -5.56 -15.03
CA ASP A 114 -10.48 -5.70 -15.57
C ASP A 114 -10.55 -6.63 -16.80
N GLY A 115 -9.72 -7.68 -16.82
CA GLY A 115 -9.61 -8.64 -17.92
C GLY A 115 -8.62 -8.27 -19.03
N GLU A 116 -8.03 -7.08 -19.02
CA GLU A 116 -7.04 -6.62 -19.97
C GLU A 116 -5.62 -6.77 -19.44
N GLU A 117 -4.70 -7.39 -20.19
CA GLU A 117 -3.29 -7.46 -19.83
C GLU A 117 -2.63 -6.08 -19.97
N ILE A 118 -2.16 -5.52 -18.86
CA ILE A 118 -1.50 -4.21 -18.82
C ILE A 118 0.02 -4.31 -18.67
N PHE A 119 0.52 -5.45 -18.23
CA PHE A 119 1.96 -5.68 -18.08
C PHE A 119 2.29 -7.17 -18.14
N ASN A 120 3.39 -7.50 -18.82
CA ASN A 120 3.97 -8.84 -18.84
C ASN A 120 5.49 -8.71 -19.01
N GLY A 121 6.25 -9.03 -17.97
CA GLY A 121 7.71 -8.89 -17.99
C GLY A 121 8.35 -8.75 -16.60
N GLU A 122 9.60 -8.28 -16.58
CA GLU A 122 10.38 -8.05 -15.37
C GLU A 122 9.90 -6.78 -14.63
N GLY A 123 9.12 -6.97 -13.57
CA GLY A 123 8.63 -5.92 -12.68
C GLY A 123 9.40 -5.89 -11.36
N MET A 124 9.68 -4.69 -10.85
CA MET A 124 10.27 -4.49 -9.53
C MET A 124 9.21 -4.56 -8.44
N LEU A 125 8.10 -3.88 -8.62
CA LEU A 125 6.96 -3.88 -7.72
C LEU A 125 5.66 -3.60 -8.48
N CYS A 126 4.54 -3.99 -7.88
CA CYS A 126 3.21 -3.53 -8.25
C CYS A 126 2.45 -3.18 -6.97
N ALA A 127 1.95 -1.94 -6.89
CA ALA A 127 1.05 -1.48 -5.85
C ALA A 127 -0.37 -1.35 -6.41
N MET A 128 -1.34 -1.90 -5.68
CA MET A 128 -2.78 -1.76 -5.91
C MET A 128 -3.34 -1.00 -4.72
N ALA A 129 -3.56 0.28 -4.92
CA ALA A 129 -3.79 1.23 -3.85
C ALA A 129 -5.25 1.70 -3.80
N ASN A 130 -5.78 1.77 -2.58
CA ASN A 130 -7.00 2.49 -2.24
C ASN A 130 -6.67 3.87 -1.67
N ALA A 131 -5.54 4.01 -0.95
CA ALA A 131 -5.07 5.27 -0.42
C ALA A 131 -3.65 5.61 -0.91
N ILE A 132 -3.17 6.80 -0.56
CA ILE A 132 -2.06 7.47 -1.27
C ILE A 132 -0.67 7.01 -0.87
N CYS A 133 -0.47 6.47 0.36
CA CYS A 133 0.89 6.21 0.82
C CYS A 133 1.02 5.00 1.76
N TYR A 134 2.23 4.46 1.85
CA TYR A 134 2.59 3.32 2.69
C TYR A 134 4.05 3.41 3.15
N GLY A 135 4.53 2.41 3.89
CA GLY A 135 5.95 2.25 4.23
C GLY A 135 6.57 3.40 5.01
N GLY A 136 5.75 4.15 5.78
CA GLY A 136 6.23 5.30 6.56
C GLY A 136 6.37 6.59 5.74
N GLY A 137 5.57 6.76 4.69
CA GLY A 137 5.50 7.99 3.90
C GLY A 137 6.07 7.90 2.50
N PHE A 138 5.94 6.76 1.84
CA PHE A 138 6.11 6.63 0.40
C PHE A 138 4.75 6.84 -0.28
N TYR A 139 4.60 7.92 -1.01
CA TYR A 139 3.37 8.27 -1.73
C TYR A 139 3.33 7.56 -3.09
N CYS A 140 3.08 6.23 -3.04
CA CYS A 140 3.12 5.38 -4.23
C CYS A 140 1.97 5.60 -5.21
N ALA A 141 0.82 6.06 -4.73
CA ALA A 141 -0.37 6.33 -5.53
C ALA A 141 -0.93 7.72 -5.18
N PRO A 142 -0.26 8.81 -5.57
CA PRO A 142 -0.61 10.16 -5.15
C PRO A 142 -1.99 10.63 -5.61
N HIS A 143 -2.57 9.98 -6.63
CA HIS A 143 -3.90 10.30 -7.17
C HIS A 143 -5.01 9.41 -6.61
N ALA A 144 -4.69 8.43 -5.76
CA ALA A 144 -5.67 7.49 -5.22
C ALA A 144 -6.76 8.18 -4.42
N SER A 145 -7.98 7.66 -4.52
CA SER A 145 -9.14 8.14 -3.79
C SER A 145 -9.84 6.97 -3.11
N VAL A 146 -10.05 7.07 -1.81
CA VAL A 146 -10.72 6.03 -1.02
C VAL A 146 -12.24 5.96 -1.23
N THR A 147 -12.80 6.67 -2.22
CA THR A 147 -14.25 6.80 -2.43
C THR A 147 -14.69 6.76 -3.89
N ASP A 148 -13.80 6.51 -4.84
CA ASP A 148 -14.11 6.54 -6.28
C ASP A 148 -14.43 5.15 -6.87
N GLY A 149 -14.33 4.10 -6.05
CA GLY A 149 -14.60 2.72 -6.47
C GLY A 149 -13.52 2.16 -7.40
N LEU A 150 -12.29 2.68 -7.36
CA LEU A 150 -11.18 2.27 -8.20
C LEU A 150 -9.93 1.92 -7.37
N LEU A 151 -9.13 1.01 -7.91
CA LEU A 151 -7.76 0.75 -7.48
C LEU A 151 -6.81 1.58 -8.33
N ASP A 152 -5.89 2.27 -7.71
CA ASP A 152 -4.74 2.87 -8.38
C ASP A 152 -3.62 1.84 -8.51
N ILE A 153 -3.32 1.44 -9.74
CA ILE A 153 -2.39 0.37 -10.07
C ILE A 153 -1.09 1.01 -10.56
N VAL A 154 -0.04 0.88 -9.76
CA VAL A 154 1.29 1.42 -10.07
C VAL A 154 2.27 0.28 -10.25
N VAL A 155 2.72 0.05 -11.47
CA VAL A 155 3.73 -0.97 -11.79
C VAL A 155 5.06 -0.28 -12.05
N VAL A 156 6.08 -0.67 -11.32
CA VAL A 156 7.45 -0.25 -11.58
C VAL A 156 8.18 -1.37 -12.31
N ARG A 157 8.57 -1.11 -13.54
CA ARG A 157 9.38 -2.01 -14.37
C ARG A 157 10.77 -2.20 -13.78
N LYS A 158 11.51 -3.14 -14.29
CA LYS A 158 12.91 -3.35 -13.94
C LYS A 158 13.73 -2.07 -14.03
N LEU A 159 14.38 -1.71 -12.93
CA LEU A 159 15.36 -0.64 -12.83
C LEU A 159 16.75 -1.21 -12.55
N SER A 160 17.80 -0.57 -13.08
CA SER A 160 19.14 -0.78 -12.55
C SER A 160 19.24 -0.21 -11.12
N ARG A 161 20.15 -0.75 -10.30
CA ARG A 161 20.34 -0.27 -8.92
C ARG A 161 20.66 1.22 -8.85
N MET A 162 21.43 1.75 -9.82
CA MET A 162 21.75 3.17 -9.88
C MET A 162 20.52 4.02 -10.19
N LYS A 163 19.65 3.59 -11.12
CA LYS A 163 18.37 4.26 -11.41
C LYS A 163 17.43 4.20 -10.20
N PHE A 164 17.35 3.06 -9.52
CA PHE A 164 16.58 2.94 -8.30
C PHE A 164 17.00 3.98 -7.25
N LEU A 165 18.31 4.12 -6.98
CA LEU A 165 18.81 5.12 -6.02
C LEU A 165 18.50 6.56 -6.45
N LYS A 166 18.59 6.84 -7.77
CA LYS A 166 18.25 8.16 -8.32
C LYS A 166 16.76 8.48 -8.12
N PHE A 167 15.87 7.50 -8.35
CA PHE A 167 14.44 7.73 -8.44
C PHE A 167 13.67 7.49 -7.14
N ILE A 168 14.26 6.81 -6.15
CA ILE A 168 13.56 6.46 -4.91
C ILE A 168 13.01 7.68 -4.16
N LYS A 169 13.71 8.82 -4.21
CA LYS A 169 13.25 10.07 -3.57
C LYS A 169 12.04 10.64 -4.31
N ILE A 170 12.04 10.60 -5.64
CA ILE A 170 10.92 11.05 -6.48
C ILE A 170 9.70 10.17 -6.21
N TYR A 171 9.89 8.85 -6.17
CA TYR A 171 8.83 7.89 -5.84
C TYR A 171 8.29 8.11 -4.43
N LYS A 172 9.17 8.32 -3.45
CA LYS A 172 8.77 8.61 -2.07
C LYS A 172 7.90 9.85 -1.96
N ASN A 173 8.21 10.90 -2.72
CA ASN A 173 7.47 12.16 -2.70
C ASN A 173 6.14 12.09 -3.48
N GLY A 174 5.86 11.01 -4.22
CA GLY A 174 4.68 10.91 -5.08
C GLY A 174 4.79 11.67 -6.41
N GLU A 175 5.99 12.11 -6.78
CA GLU A 175 6.23 12.91 -8.00
C GLU A 175 6.43 12.05 -9.26
N HIS A 176 6.47 10.73 -9.09
CA HIS A 176 6.89 9.78 -10.14
C HIS A 176 5.89 9.63 -11.29
N LEU A 177 4.61 9.93 -11.07
CA LEU A 177 3.61 9.88 -12.14
C LEU A 177 3.71 11.07 -13.09
N ASP A 178 4.25 12.21 -12.62
CA ASP A 178 4.36 13.45 -13.37
C ASP A 178 5.73 13.67 -14.03
N LYS A 179 6.71 12.81 -13.72
CA LYS A 179 8.07 12.92 -14.28
C LYS A 179 8.21 12.20 -15.61
N GLU A 180 8.46 12.96 -16.68
CA GLU A 180 8.65 12.43 -18.04
C GLU A 180 9.73 11.35 -18.09
N GLU A 181 10.85 11.54 -17.38
CA GLU A 181 11.99 10.60 -17.34
C GLU A 181 11.63 9.23 -16.70
N LEU A 182 10.48 9.12 -16.02
CA LEU A 182 10.01 7.89 -15.39
C LEU A 182 8.90 7.17 -16.15
N LYS A 183 8.32 7.77 -17.18
CA LYS A 183 7.23 7.17 -17.97
C LYS A 183 7.59 5.83 -18.62
N GLU A 184 8.85 5.63 -19.00
CA GLU A 184 9.31 4.35 -19.55
C GLU A 184 9.38 3.23 -18.48
N TYR A 185 9.48 3.60 -17.19
CA TYR A 185 9.64 2.65 -16.06
C TYR A 185 8.37 2.46 -15.25
N ILE A 186 7.43 3.38 -15.32
CA ILE A 186 6.22 3.35 -14.50
C ILE A 186 5.00 3.24 -15.40
N ILE A 187 4.17 2.25 -15.09
CA ILE A 187 2.84 2.07 -15.68
C ILE A 187 1.83 2.44 -14.60
N TYR A 188 0.89 3.31 -14.96
CA TYR A 188 -0.20 3.70 -14.09
C TYR A 188 -1.54 3.45 -14.78
N HIS A 189 -2.43 2.77 -14.06
CA HIS A 189 -3.80 2.55 -14.48
C HIS A 189 -4.74 2.66 -13.27
N GLN A 190 -6.01 2.87 -13.56
CA GLN A 190 -7.09 2.67 -12.59
C GLN A 190 -8.00 1.55 -13.08
N GLY A 191 -8.53 0.75 -12.15
CA GLY A 191 -9.41 -0.37 -12.47
C GLY A 191 -10.13 -0.92 -11.24
N LYS A 192 -11.07 -1.84 -11.45
CA LYS A 192 -11.85 -2.42 -10.35
C LYS A 192 -11.30 -3.74 -9.84
N ALA A 193 -10.68 -4.50 -10.73
CA ALA A 193 -10.11 -5.80 -10.41
C ALA A 193 -8.73 -5.96 -11.04
N VAL A 194 -7.81 -6.56 -10.30
CA VAL A 194 -6.46 -6.84 -10.74
C VAL A 194 -6.12 -8.29 -10.45
N THR A 195 -5.67 -8.99 -11.47
CA THR A 195 -5.01 -10.29 -11.30
C THR A 195 -3.54 -10.13 -11.56
N THR A 196 -2.70 -10.63 -10.63
CA THR A 196 -1.25 -10.69 -10.84
C THR A 196 -0.78 -12.13 -10.74
N GLU A 197 0.07 -12.52 -11.67
CA GLU A 197 0.67 -13.85 -11.73
C GLU A 197 2.20 -13.72 -11.80
N SER A 198 2.90 -14.65 -11.17
CA SER A 198 4.36 -14.74 -11.18
C SER A 198 4.82 -16.16 -11.47
N SER A 199 5.99 -16.31 -12.07
CA SER A 199 6.57 -17.61 -12.42
C SER A 199 6.97 -18.46 -11.19
N GLU A 200 7.14 -17.81 -10.06
CA GLU A 200 7.51 -18.43 -8.76
C GLU A 200 6.68 -17.77 -7.63
N PRO A 201 6.49 -18.43 -6.48
CA PRO A 201 5.81 -17.80 -5.36
C PRO A 201 6.58 -16.58 -4.87
N ILE A 202 5.91 -15.42 -4.84
CA ILE A 202 6.45 -14.13 -4.36
C ILE A 202 5.68 -13.65 -3.14
N ASN A 203 6.30 -12.75 -2.38
CA ASN A 203 5.66 -12.10 -1.24
C ASN A 203 4.66 -11.04 -1.72
N CYS A 204 3.52 -10.95 -1.02
CA CYS A 204 2.67 -9.76 -1.03
C CYS A 204 2.62 -9.14 0.36
N CYS A 205 2.37 -7.84 0.42
CA CYS A 205 2.12 -7.11 1.65
C CYS A 205 0.79 -6.36 1.53
N PHE A 206 -0.06 -6.48 2.55
CA PHE A 206 -1.36 -5.84 2.61
C PHE A 206 -1.59 -5.24 4.01
N ASP A 207 -1.54 -3.93 4.10
CA ASP A 207 -1.60 -3.14 5.34
C ASP A 207 -0.60 -3.59 6.43
N GLY A 208 0.51 -4.19 6.02
CA GLY A 208 1.57 -4.68 6.90
C GLY A 208 1.56 -6.17 7.19
N ASP A 209 0.54 -6.89 6.77
CA ASP A 209 0.51 -8.35 6.77
C ASP A 209 1.17 -8.93 5.53
N ILE A 210 1.72 -10.14 5.63
CA ILE A 210 2.48 -10.81 4.56
C ILE A 210 1.85 -12.14 4.23
N ALA A 211 1.67 -12.38 2.93
CA ALA A 211 1.40 -13.71 2.40
C ALA A 211 2.34 -14.01 1.22
N LYS A 212 2.29 -15.24 0.73
CA LYS A 212 3.11 -15.68 -0.40
C LYS A 212 2.29 -16.56 -1.33
N ALA A 213 2.26 -16.21 -2.62
CA ALA A 213 1.58 -16.97 -3.65
C ALA A 213 2.20 -16.72 -5.04
N GLN A 214 1.74 -17.46 -6.05
CA GLN A 214 2.07 -17.22 -7.45
C GLN A 214 0.99 -16.41 -8.18
N LYS A 215 -0.24 -16.41 -7.64
CA LYS A 215 -1.38 -15.69 -8.19
C LYS A 215 -2.07 -14.92 -7.08
N PHE A 216 -2.42 -13.69 -7.37
CA PHE A 216 -3.18 -12.81 -6.50
C PHE A 216 -4.36 -12.23 -7.28
N GLU A 217 -5.55 -12.30 -6.70
CA GLU A 217 -6.77 -11.71 -7.23
C GLU A 217 -7.22 -10.63 -6.24
N ILE A 218 -7.29 -9.41 -6.72
CA ILE A 218 -7.54 -8.22 -5.93
C ILE A 218 -8.69 -7.46 -6.56
N GLU A 219 -9.65 -7.02 -5.76
CA GLU A 219 -10.79 -6.22 -6.21
C GLU A 219 -11.04 -5.05 -5.25
N ILE A 220 -11.63 -3.96 -5.76
CA ILE A 220 -12.15 -2.89 -4.92
C ILE A 220 -13.59 -3.20 -4.52
N ILE A 221 -13.91 -3.02 -3.26
CA ILE A 221 -15.27 -3.12 -2.73
C ILE A 221 -15.72 -1.71 -2.36
N PRO A 222 -16.57 -1.09 -3.17
CA PRO A 222 -17.01 0.27 -2.92
C PRO A 222 -17.84 0.38 -1.64
N GLN A 223 -17.67 1.50 -0.95
CA GLN A 223 -18.49 1.90 0.21
C GLN A 223 -18.56 0.82 1.32
N ALA A 224 -17.45 0.15 1.57
CA ALA A 224 -17.41 -1.03 2.44
C ALA A 224 -17.17 -0.72 3.92
N LEU A 225 -16.73 0.50 4.27
CA LEU A 225 -16.37 0.87 5.63
C LEU A 225 -16.76 2.31 5.96
N ARG A 226 -17.26 2.55 7.17
CA ARG A 226 -17.41 3.91 7.72
C ARG A 226 -16.18 4.29 8.50
N PHE A 227 -15.53 5.37 8.11
CA PHE A 227 -14.32 5.90 8.75
C PHE A 227 -14.58 7.32 9.28
N VAL A 228 -14.32 7.53 10.57
CA VAL A 228 -14.51 8.84 11.20
C VAL A 228 -13.25 9.68 11.04
N VAL A 229 -13.39 10.83 10.42
CA VAL A 229 -12.35 11.83 10.22
C VAL A 229 -12.56 12.96 11.23
N PRO A 230 -11.50 13.39 11.94
CA PRO A 230 -11.65 14.48 12.91
C PRO A 230 -12.14 15.75 12.25
N GLU A 231 -13.02 16.47 12.92
CA GLU A 231 -13.42 17.79 12.45
C GLU A 231 -12.22 18.74 12.61
N LYS A 232 -11.84 19.43 11.53
CA LYS A 232 -10.80 20.46 11.61
C LYS A 232 -11.33 21.59 12.48
N LEU A 233 -10.66 21.81 13.59
CA LEU A 233 -10.91 22.94 14.48
C LEU A 233 -10.39 24.23 13.86
#